data_ea85973b7ac7e6c60b1cbe0b5d915bf6
#
_entry.id   ea85973b7ac7e6c60b1cbe0b5d915bf6
#
_cell.length_a   1.000
_cell.length_b   1.000
_cell.length_c   1.000
_cell.angle_alpha   90.00
_cell.angle_beta   90.00
_cell.angle_gamma   90.00
#
_symmetry.space_group_name_H-M   'P 1'
#
loop_
_entity.id
_entity.type
_entity.pdbx_description
1 polymer ?
#
loop_
_entity_poly.entity_id
_entity_poly.type
_entity_poly.pdbx_seq_one_letter_code
_entity_poly.pdbx_strand_id
1 'polypeptide(L)'
;GLGHLTRRQIIRGCFYLAFEVIFIVYMVMFGGNQLANLGSFGQIAGVQHAGGNLGTYSYISGTDNSFNILLYSVLTIIIIGLFAVTWYSQLKDSLTLQLRQNVGIYASDKTTINNVFEKSYHKTLLTLPLAGIVCFTIIPLIVSILIAFTNYDSNHLSPVTLIDWVGMKNFETVLGMGGSVGSSIFMKTFLQVVLWTLVWAFFATFINYFLGMAVALLINSKTVKLKKLWRTILITTIAVPQFVSLLLINRMLSTNMGVVNALLGKWFGIQPIRWLESGTLTKVVIIVINTWVGIPYTMLITSGILMNIPEDLYESARIDGAGKMRTFMKITMPYMLFVTAPYLITTFAGNINNFNVIYLLSNGAPIPVGKTAGKTDLL
;
A
#
# COMPACT_ATOMS: atom_id res chain seq x y z
N GLY A 1 22.10 -1.34 31.00
CA GLY A 1 23.32 -2.10 30.76
C GLY A 1 24.03 -2.55 32.04
N LEU A 2 24.18 -1.65 33.03
CA LEU A 2 24.98 -1.88 34.25
C LEU A 2 24.52 -3.12 35.04
N GLY A 3 23.21 -3.37 35.16
CA GLY A 3 22.68 -4.52 35.86
C GLY A 3 23.10 -5.88 35.30
N HIS A 4 23.45 -5.99 34.03
CA HIS A 4 23.98 -7.21 33.41
C HIS A 4 25.48 -7.31 33.62
N LEU A 5 26.22 -6.19 33.58
CA LEU A 5 27.66 -6.16 33.81
C LEU A 5 28.02 -6.64 35.23
N THR A 6 27.27 -6.16 36.23
CA THR A 6 27.48 -6.59 37.65
C THR A 6 27.21 -8.07 37.86
N ARG A 7 26.43 -8.70 36.95
CA ARG A 7 26.09 -10.15 37.01
C ARG A 7 26.93 -11.00 36.06
N ARG A 8 28.10 -10.51 35.63
CA ARG A 8 29.09 -11.18 34.76
C ARG A 8 28.55 -11.53 33.35
N GLN A 9 27.50 -10.84 32.87
CA GLN A 9 27.06 -10.91 31.47
C GLN A 9 27.62 -9.73 30.69
N ILE A 10 28.88 -9.83 30.29
CA ILE A 10 29.66 -8.71 29.71
C ILE A 10 29.07 -8.33 28.34
N ILE A 11 28.84 -9.29 27.45
CA ILE A 11 28.36 -9.02 26.08
C ILE A 11 26.98 -8.35 26.10
N ARG A 12 26.03 -8.89 26.88
CA ARG A 12 24.73 -8.28 27.04
C ARG A 12 24.78 -6.90 27.69
N GLY A 13 25.57 -6.79 28.75
CA GLY A 13 25.74 -5.52 29.47
C GLY A 13 26.30 -4.41 28.60
N CYS A 14 27.34 -4.69 27.81
CA CYS A 14 27.92 -3.75 26.87
C CYS A 14 26.95 -3.37 25.76
N PHE A 15 26.18 -4.35 25.22
CA PHE A 15 25.18 -4.07 24.19
C PHE A 15 24.08 -3.11 24.70
N TYR A 16 23.49 -3.39 25.84
CA TYR A 16 22.47 -2.54 26.42
C TYR A 16 23.01 -1.16 26.81
N LEU A 17 24.23 -1.10 27.36
CA LEU A 17 24.86 0.18 27.71
C LEU A 17 25.15 1.02 26.46
N ALA A 18 25.67 0.41 25.40
CA ALA A 18 25.88 1.10 24.12
C ALA A 18 24.55 1.62 23.55
N PHE A 19 23.48 0.82 23.61
CA PHE A 19 22.16 1.23 23.16
C PHE A 19 21.60 2.42 23.99
N GLU A 20 21.76 2.41 25.30
CA GLU A 20 21.38 3.51 26.20
C GLU A 20 22.15 4.80 25.88
N VAL A 21 23.48 4.70 25.68
CA VAL A 21 24.31 5.85 25.34
C VAL A 21 23.95 6.42 23.97
N ILE A 22 23.81 5.55 22.96
CA ILE A 22 23.38 5.98 21.61
C ILE A 22 22.04 6.68 21.66
N PHE A 23 21.06 6.16 22.41
CA PHE A 23 19.76 6.79 22.59
C PHE A 23 19.88 8.19 23.23
N ILE A 24 20.64 8.33 24.31
CA ILE A 24 20.86 9.62 24.98
C ILE A 24 21.52 10.62 24.04
N VAL A 25 22.59 10.22 23.35
CA VAL A 25 23.29 11.05 22.38
C VAL A 25 22.34 11.50 21.26
N TYR A 26 21.53 10.58 20.73
CA TYR A 26 20.52 10.89 19.71
C TYR A 26 19.50 11.91 20.22
N MET A 27 18.97 11.73 21.43
CA MET A 27 17.97 12.65 22.01
C MET A 27 18.55 14.04 22.27
N VAL A 28 19.79 14.13 22.77
CA VAL A 28 20.45 15.42 23.05
C VAL A 28 20.83 16.15 21.76
N MET A 29 21.36 15.44 20.77
CA MET A 29 21.89 16.07 19.55
C MET A 29 20.79 16.36 18.52
N PHE A 30 19.74 15.54 18.47
CA PHE A 30 18.77 15.60 17.37
C PHE A 30 17.31 15.44 17.82
N GLY A 31 16.93 14.32 18.42
CA GLY A 31 15.56 13.95 18.68
C GLY A 31 14.80 14.93 19.58
N GLY A 32 15.46 15.45 20.62
CA GLY A 32 14.85 16.42 21.55
C GLY A 32 14.44 17.72 20.85
N ASN A 33 15.28 18.24 19.97
CA ASN A 33 14.99 19.45 19.21
C ASN A 33 13.82 19.26 18.24
N GLN A 34 13.74 18.11 17.57
CA GLN A 34 12.63 17.80 16.67
C GLN A 34 11.29 17.74 17.41
N LEU A 35 11.27 17.10 18.57
CA LEU A 35 10.07 17.04 19.41
C LEU A 35 9.65 18.39 19.96
N ALA A 36 10.62 19.23 20.37
CA ALA A 36 10.32 20.58 20.86
C ALA A 36 9.66 21.44 19.76
N ASN A 37 10.06 21.26 18.51
CA ASN A 37 9.52 22.00 17.37
C ASN A 37 8.27 21.36 16.75
N LEU A 38 7.80 20.20 17.21
CA LEU A 38 6.63 19.52 16.65
C LEU A 38 5.33 20.34 16.83
N GLY A 39 5.23 21.13 17.89
CA GLY A 39 4.06 21.97 18.16
C GLY A 39 3.92 23.15 17.21
N SER A 40 5.05 23.77 16.83
CA SER A 40 5.10 24.98 15.99
C SER A 40 5.55 24.71 14.57
N PHE A 41 5.98 23.50 14.24
CA PHE A 41 6.56 23.10 12.95
C PHE A 41 7.77 23.95 12.50
N GLY A 42 8.44 24.61 13.44
CA GLY A 42 9.55 25.53 13.21
C GLY A 42 9.19 26.98 13.46
N GLN A 43 10.17 27.85 13.35
CA GLN A 43 10.04 29.30 13.60
C GLN A 43 10.53 30.15 12.43
N ILE A 44 11.44 29.61 11.60
CA ILE A 44 12.12 30.35 10.54
C ILE A 44 11.66 29.81 9.17
N ALA A 45 10.73 30.52 8.53
CA ALA A 45 10.31 30.23 7.18
C ALA A 45 11.41 30.57 6.15
N GLY A 46 11.48 29.80 5.08
CA GLY A 46 12.39 30.06 3.97
C GLY A 46 11.98 31.28 3.16
N VAL A 47 12.95 32.07 2.72
CA VAL A 47 12.69 33.18 1.78
C VAL A 47 12.82 32.65 0.37
N GLN A 48 11.76 32.77 -0.44
CA GLN A 48 11.80 32.45 -1.85
C GLN A 48 12.50 33.61 -2.57
N HIS A 49 13.72 33.41 -3.05
CA HIS A 49 14.34 34.35 -3.95
C HIS A 49 13.81 34.09 -5.36
N ALA A 50 13.08 35.05 -5.91
CA ALA A 50 12.73 35.13 -7.31
C ALA A 50 14.02 35.44 -8.13
N GLY A 51 14.85 34.43 -8.35
CA GLY A 51 16.02 34.49 -9.20
C GLY A 51 15.70 33.86 -10.55
N GLY A 52 15.77 34.66 -11.60
CA GLY A 52 15.36 34.34 -12.95
C GLY A 52 15.82 32.99 -13.49
N ASN A 53 14.97 32.46 -14.37
CA ASN A 53 15.12 31.26 -15.18
C ASN A 53 14.95 29.91 -14.44
N LEU A 54 13.78 29.32 -14.63
CA LEU A 54 13.47 27.91 -14.36
C LEU A 54 13.61 27.46 -12.91
N GLY A 55 12.66 27.81 -12.04
CA GLY A 55 12.21 26.95 -10.93
C GLY A 55 13.25 26.49 -9.89
N THR A 56 14.45 27.09 -9.84
CA THR A 56 15.45 26.80 -8.82
C THR A 56 15.15 27.59 -7.55
N TYR A 57 14.59 26.93 -6.55
CA TYR A 57 14.48 27.48 -5.20
C TYR A 57 15.86 27.46 -4.53
N SER A 58 16.47 28.61 -4.29
CA SER A 58 17.63 28.68 -3.41
C SER A 58 17.17 28.78 -1.96
N TYR A 59 17.40 27.72 -1.18
CA TYR A 59 17.13 27.72 0.24
C TYR A 59 18.23 28.48 0.99
N ILE A 60 17.83 29.35 1.91
CA ILE A 60 18.78 29.98 2.85
C ILE A 60 19.10 28.93 3.90
N SER A 61 20.39 28.71 4.18
CA SER A 61 20.83 27.86 5.28
C SER A 61 20.29 28.37 6.61
N GLY A 62 19.68 27.51 7.40
CA GLY A 62 19.10 27.85 8.69
C GLY A 62 17.57 28.01 8.70
N THR A 63 16.89 27.66 7.61
CA THR A 63 15.41 27.62 7.55
C THR A 63 14.85 26.31 8.06
N ASP A 64 13.71 26.38 8.74
CA ASP A 64 13.00 25.21 9.23
C ASP A 64 12.20 24.53 8.10
N ASN A 65 12.19 23.20 8.10
CA ASN A 65 11.36 22.42 7.20
C ASN A 65 10.31 21.67 8.03
N SER A 66 9.10 22.17 8.02
CA SER A 66 7.98 21.62 8.80
C SER A 66 7.70 20.15 8.49
N PHE A 67 7.83 19.73 7.24
CA PHE A 67 7.65 18.33 6.85
C PHE A 67 8.74 17.44 7.48
N ASN A 68 9.98 17.88 7.45
CA ASN A 68 11.09 17.15 8.07
C ASN A 68 10.93 17.11 9.60
N ILE A 69 10.49 18.20 10.22
CA ILE A 69 10.20 18.23 11.66
C ILE A 69 9.12 17.20 12.01
N LEU A 70 8.03 17.13 11.25
CA LEU A 70 6.98 16.13 11.45
C LEU A 70 7.52 14.70 11.30
N LEU A 71 8.22 14.42 10.19
CA LEU A 71 8.78 13.10 9.91
C LEU A 71 9.77 12.65 11.00
N TYR A 72 10.71 13.50 11.36
CA TYR A 72 11.72 13.16 12.35
C TYR A 72 11.15 13.11 13.78
N SER A 73 10.11 13.89 14.07
CA SER A 73 9.40 13.79 15.35
C SER A 73 8.67 12.46 15.48
N VAL A 74 7.96 12.01 14.44
CA VAL A 74 7.33 10.68 14.41
C VAL A 74 8.37 9.57 14.58
N LEU A 75 9.49 9.66 13.86
CA LEU A 75 10.61 8.73 14.00
C LEU A 75 11.15 8.71 15.44
N THR A 76 11.33 9.89 16.04
CA THR A 76 11.81 10.03 17.43
C THR A 76 10.83 9.42 18.44
N ILE A 77 9.52 9.61 18.28
CA ILE A 77 8.51 8.98 19.14
C ILE A 77 8.58 7.45 19.04
N ILE A 78 8.77 6.89 17.85
CA ILE A 78 8.94 5.45 17.65
C ILE A 78 10.23 4.96 18.31
N ILE A 79 11.33 5.70 18.18
CA ILE A 79 12.61 5.38 18.83
C ILE A 79 12.46 5.39 20.35
N ILE A 80 11.75 6.37 20.92
CA ILE A 80 11.43 6.42 22.35
C ILE A 80 10.61 5.19 22.77
N GLY A 81 9.61 4.81 21.99
CA GLY A 81 8.81 3.62 22.25
C GLY A 81 9.66 2.34 22.24
N LEU A 82 10.53 2.17 21.25
CA LEU A 82 11.46 1.05 21.15
C LEU A 82 12.45 1.03 22.31
N PHE A 83 12.96 2.21 22.70
CA PHE A 83 13.82 2.35 23.85
C PHE A 83 13.11 1.93 25.15
N ALA A 84 11.90 2.40 25.38
CA ALA A 84 11.11 2.05 26.55
C ALA A 84 10.84 0.53 26.66
N VAL A 85 10.47 -0.10 25.54
CA VAL A 85 10.26 -1.56 25.47
C VAL A 85 11.56 -2.32 25.75
N THR A 86 12.66 -1.90 25.13
CA THR A 86 13.97 -2.52 25.31
C THR A 86 14.46 -2.35 26.76
N TRP A 87 14.31 -1.16 27.32
CA TRP A 87 14.67 -0.85 28.69
C TRP A 87 13.86 -1.67 29.71
N TYR A 88 12.54 -1.79 29.50
CA TYR A 88 11.67 -2.64 30.32
C TYR A 88 12.08 -4.13 30.24
N SER A 89 12.34 -4.61 29.03
CA SER A 89 12.82 -5.99 28.81
C SER A 89 14.14 -6.24 29.52
N GLN A 90 15.08 -5.31 29.43
CA GLN A 90 16.37 -5.35 30.12
C GLN A 90 16.21 -5.42 31.65
N LEU A 91 15.32 -4.59 32.24
CA LEU A 91 15.06 -4.63 33.67
C LEU A 91 14.51 -5.99 34.10
N LYS A 92 13.52 -6.51 33.38
CA LYS A 92 12.93 -7.84 33.63
C LYS A 92 13.96 -8.96 33.54
N ASP A 93 14.79 -8.94 32.49
CA ASP A 93 15.87 -9.91 32.32
C ASP A 93 16.88 -9.83 33.46
N SER A 94 17.28 -8.63 33.85
CA SER A 94 18.22 -8.41 34.96
C SER A 94 17.70 -8.93 36.28
N LEU A 95 16.41 -8.71 36.60
CA LEU A 95 15.76 -9.27 37.80
C LEU A 95 15.70 -10.80 37.75
N THR A 96 15.33 -11.36 36.57
CA THR A 96 15.28 -12.83 36.40
C THR A 96 16.66 -13.44 36.59
N LEU A 97 17.71 -12.81 36.12
CA LEU A 97 19.09 -13.28 36.31
C LEU A 97 19.49 -13.25 37.81
N GLN A 98 19.08 -12.21 38.54
CA GLN A 98 19.34 -12.14 39.97
C GLN A 98 18.66 -13.27 40.74
N LEU A 99 17.40 -13.54 40.42
CA LEU A 99 16.67 -14.64 41.04
C LEU A 99 17.34 -15.99 40.76
N ARG A 100 17.83 -16.22 39.54
CA ARG A 100 18.56 -17.46 39.18
C ARG A 100 19.90 -17.56 39.90
N GLN A 101 20.64 -16.48 40.03
CA GLN A 101 21.91 -16.44 40.74
C GLN A 101 21.74 -16.76 42.25
N ASN A 102 20.64 -16.28 42.85
CA ASN A 102 20.31 -16.55 44.25
C ASN A 102 20.06 -18.07 44.51
N VAL A 103 19.68 -18.82 43.46
CA VAL A 103 19.48 -20.28 43.50
C VAL A 103 20.73 -21.03 42.99
N GLY A 104 21.84 -20.34 42.76
CA GLY A 104 23.11 -20.95 42.33
C GLY A 104 23.22 -21.25 40.82
N ILE A 105 22.27 -20.75 39.98
CA ILE A 105 22.29 -20.98 38.53
C ILE A 105 22.95 -19.76 37.87
N TYR A 106 24.14 -19.94 37.31
CA TYR A 106 24.89 -18.90 36.60
C TYR A 106 24.73 -19.06 35.09
N ALA A 107 24.28 -18.02 34.41
CA ALA A 107 24.16 -17.98 32.94
C ALA A 107 25.44 -17.41 32.32
N SER A 108 26.07 -18.13 31.41
CA SER A 108 27.25 -17.71 30.65
C SER A 108 26.83 -16.87 29.43
N ASP A 109 27.71 -15.97 28.97
CA ASP A 109 27.53 -15.22 27.71
C ASP A 109 27.36 -16.12 26.48
N LYS A 110 28.04 -17.29 26.48
CA LYS A 110 27.92 -18.32 25.44
C LYS A 110 26.50 -18.86 25.32
N THR A 111 25.84 -19.13 26.46
CA THR A 111 24.45 -19.60 26.47
C THR A 111 23.47 -18.51 25.99
N THR A 112 23.84 -17.24 26.16
CA THR A 112 23.05 -16.10 25.68
C THR A 112 23.10 -16.01 24.17
N ILE A 113 24.29 -16.11 23.57
CA ILE A 113 24.49 -16.07 22.12
C ILE A 113 23.77 -17.25 21.46
N ASN A 114 23.94 -18.45 21.97
CA ASN A 114 23.26 -19.64 21.45
C ASN A 114 21.73 -19.50 21.53
N ASN A 115 21.19 -18.94 22.62
CA ASN A 115 19.74 -18.66 22.73
C ASN A 115 19.21 -17.70 21.68
N VAL A 116 19.98 -16.71 21.25
CA VAL A 116 19.59 -15.76 20.18
C VAL A 116 19.55 -16.46 18.82
N PHE A 117 20.54 -17.30 18.53
CA PHE A 117 20.68 -17.96 17.23
C PHE A 117 19.97 -19.31 17.10
N GLU A 118 19.66 -19.98 18.21
CA GLU A 118 18.98 -21.27 18.20
C GLU A 118 17.54 -21.16 18.75
N LYS A 119 17.43 -20.83 20.04
CA LYS A 119 16.14 -20.85 20.75
C LYS A 119 15.19 -19.72 20.34
N SER A 120 15.73 -18.54 20.01
CA SER A 120 14.97 -17.36 19.57
C SER A 120 15.21 -17.01 18.09
N TYR A 121 15.67 -17.97 17.28
CA TYR A 121 15.98 -17.77 15.88
C TYR A 121 14.85 -17.11 15.08
N HIS A 122 13.60 -17.54 15.32
CA HIS A 122 12.42 -16.94 14.70
C HIS A 122 12.28 -15.43 14.98
N LYS A 123 12.63 -14.97 16.18
CA LYS A 123 12.59 -13.54 16.54
C LYS A 123 13.70 -12.78 15.82
N THR A 124 14.90 -13.33 15.82
CA THR A 124 16.06 -12.74 15.15
C THR A 124 15.83 -12.62 13.65
N LEU A 125 15.28 -13.66 13.01
CA LEU A 125 14.96 -13.67 11.58
C LEU A 125 13.87 -12.63 11.22
N LEU A 126 12.85 -12.50 12.06
CA LEU A 126 11.75 -11.55 11.82
C LEU A 126 12.11 -10.10 12.13
N THR A 127 13.18 -9.82 12.84
CA THR A 127 13.56 -8.45 13.23
C THR A 127 13.78 -7.56 12.01
N LEU A 128 14.51 -8.02 10.99
CA LEU A 128 14.79 -7.24 9.79
C LEU A 128 13.53 -6.96 8.94
N PRO A 129 12.67 -7.94 8.62
CA PRO A 129 11.39 -7.67 7.96
C PRO A 129 10.47 -6.73 8.74
N LEU A 130 10.37 -6.90 10.07
CA LEU A 130 9.56 -6.03 10.90
C LEU A 130 10.10 -4.59 10.94
N ALA A 131 11.42 -4.42 11.04
CA ALA A 131 12.04 -3.10 10.92
C ALA A 131 11.74 -2.45 9.57
N GLY A 132 11.78 -3.23 8.47
CA GLY A 132 11.38 -2.75 7.15
C GLY A 132 9.92 -2.29 7.10
N ILE A 133 8.98 -3.05 7.68
CA ILE A 133 7.57 -2.66 7.76
C ILE A 133 7.40 -1.36 8.57
N VAL A 134 8.08 -1.23 9.70
CA VAL A 134 8.03 0.00 10.51
C VAL A 134 8.55 1.19 9.71
N CYS A 135 9.72 1.08 9.09
CA CYS A 135 10.37 2.20 8.40
C CYS A 135 9.65 2.61 7.11
N PHE A 136 9.21 1.64 6.31
CA PHE A 136 8.69 1.91 4.96
C PHE A 136 7.16 1.88 4.85
N THR A 137 6.46 1.41 5.87
CA THR A 137 4.98 1.35 5.85
C THR A 137 4.37 2.14 7.00
N ILE A 138 4.77 1.84 8.25
CA ILE A 138 4.12 2.44 9.42
C ILE A 138 4.47 3.93 9.55
N ILE A 139 5.74 4.30 9.44
CA ILE A 139 6.16 5.71 9.57
C ILE A 139 5.49 6.60 8.51
N PRO A 140 5.56 6.29 7.20
CA PRO A 140 4.87 7.08 6.18
C PRO A 140 3.35 7.15 6.39
N LEU A 141 2.73 6.07 6.85
CA LEU A 141 1.30 6.05 7.16
C LEU A 141 0.94 7.00 8.30
N ILE A 142 1.69 6.96 9.41
CA ILE A 142 1.47 7.88 10.53
C ILE A 142 1.66 9.33 10.08
N VAL A 143 2.73 9.63 9.33
CA VAL A 143 2.99 10.98 8.81
C VAL A 143 1.83 11.43 7.90
N SER A 144 1.33 10.58 7.00
CA SER A 144 0.20 10.89 6.12
C SER A 144 -1.09 11.19 6.91
N ILE A 145 -1.34 10.42 7.97
CA ILE A 145 -2.48 10.67 8.87
C ILE A 145 -2.32 12.02 9.58
N LEU A 146 -1.13 12.33 10.10
CA LEU A 146 -0.88 13.58 10.81
C LEU A 146 -0.97 14.80 9.91
N ILE A 147 -0.53 14.71 8.65
CA ILE A 147 -0.69 15.77 7.65
C ILE A 147 -2.16 16.17 7.47
N ALA A 148 -3.11 15.24 7.57
CA ALA A 148 -4.53 15.53 7.48
C ALA A 148 -5.05 16.50 8.54
N PHE A 149 -4.32 16.68 9.66
CA PHE A 149 -4.63 17.61 10.72
C PHE A 149 -3.88 18.96 10.61
N THR A 150 -3.17 19.18 9.50
CA THR A 150 -2.40 20.39 9.22
C THR A 150 -3.00 21.18 8.07
N ASN A 151 -2.53 22.43 7.87
CA ASN A 151 -2.87 23.25 6.70
C ASN A 151 -1.99 22.99 5.48
N TYR A 152 -1.35 21.81 5.38
CA TYR A 152 -0.51 21.45 4.25
C TYR A 152 -1.31 21.45 2.93
N ASP A 153 -1.02 22.42 2.07
CA ASP A 153 -1.64 22.59 0.75
C ASP A 153 -0.64 23.20 -0.26
N SER A 154 -1.09 23.53 -1.46
CA SER A 154 -0.26 24.16 -2.50
C SER A 154 0.32 25.54 -2.11
N ASN A 155 -0.26 26.20 -1.12
CA ASN A 155 0.17 27.53 -0.65
C ASN A 155 1.09 27.40 0.59
N HIS A 156 1.02 26.27 1.30
CA HIS A 156 1.80 25.98 2.51
C HIS A 156 2.78 24.83 2.24
N LEU A 157 3.72 25.07 1.32
CA LEU A 157 4.78 24.12 0.97
C LEU A 157 6.06 24.47 1.72
N SER A 158 6.45 23.60 2.63
CA SER A 158 7.72 23.69 3.34
C SER A 158 8.92 23.51 2.37
N PRO A 159 10.02 24.27 2.51
CA PRO A 159 10.37 25.16 3.63
C PRO A 159 10.00 26.64 3.40
N VAL A 160 9.36 26.98 2.28
CA VAL A 160 9.03 28.39 1.95
C VAL A 160 7.98 28.95 2.90
N THR A 161 6.96 28.14 3.20
CA THR A 161 5.95 28.46 4.21
C THR A 161 5.93 27.37 5.26
N LEU A 162 5.80 27.77 6.53
CA LEU A 162 5.62 26.80 7.60
C LEU A 162 4.20 26.25 7.59
N ILE A 163 4.07 25.04 8.10
CA ILE A 163 2.79 24.35 8.27
C ILE A 163 2.29 24.62 9.69
N ASP A 164 0.97 24.65 9.88
CA ASP A 164 0.33 24.80 11.18
C ASP A 164 -0.66 23.66 11.45
N TRP A 165 -0.87 23.37 12.74
CA TRP A 165 -1.92 22.46 13.16
C TRP A 165 -3.29 23.12 13.04
N VAL A 166 -4.21 22.55 12.23
CA VAL A 166 -5.59 23.03 12.08
C VAL A 166 -6.62 22.09 12.73
N GLY A 167 -6.17 21.02 13.35
CA GLY A 167 -7.04 20.04 13.99
C GLY A 167 -8.05 19.42 13.03
N MET A 168 -9.32 19.41 13.39
CA MET A 168 -10.40 18.77 12.61
C MET A 168 -10.95 19.62 11.45
N LYS A 169 -10.43 20.83 11.22
CA LYS A 169 -10.97 21.78 10.23
C LYS A 169 -11.04 21.20 8.80
N ASN A 170 -10.05 20.43 8.40
CA ASN A 170 -10.05 19.77 7.09
C ASN A 170 -11.20 18.76 6.97
N PHE A 171 -11.44 17.99 8.03
CA PHE A 171 -12.53 17.01 8.08
C PHE A 171 -13.91 17.70 8.06
N GLU A 172 -14.07 18.79 8.81
CA GLU A 172 -15.29 19.61 8.79
C GLU A 172 -15.58 20.14 7.39
N THR A 173 -14.54 20.60 6.68
CA THR A 173 -14.65 21.08 5.31
C THR A 173 -15.06 19.95 4.34
N VAL A 174 -14.40 18.80 4.42
CA VAL A 174 -14.68 17.64 3.55
C VAL A 174 -16.06 17.05 3.84
N LEU A 175 -16.47 16.99 5.11
CA LEU A 175 -17.79 16.46 5.52
C LEU A 175 -18.94 17.47 5.34
N GLY A 176 -18.67 18.66 4.82
CA GLY A 176 -19.70 19.66 4.56
C GLY A 176 -20.23 20.37 5.82
N MET A 177 -19.56 20.22 6.97
CA MET A 177 -19.98 20.81 8.25
C MET A 177 -19.64 22.30 8.36
N GLY A 178 -18.76 22.84 7.53
CA GLY A 178 -18.29 24.22 7.60
C GLY A 178 -19.27 25.30 7.17
N GLY A 179 -20.52 24.95 6.79
CA GLY A 179 -21.58 25.91 6.45
C GLY A 179 -21.36 26.75 5.18
N SER A 180 -20.22 26.62 4.51
CA SER A 180 -19.89 27.33 3.28
C SER A 180 -20.33 26.56 2.03
N VAL A 181 -20.62 27.31 0.95
CA VAL A 181 -20.92 26.72 -0.37
C VAL A 181 -19.78 25.82 -0.84
N GLY A 182 -18.53 26.21 -0.57
CA GLY A 182 -17.34 25.41 -0.87
C GLY A 182 -17.35 24.05 -0.17
N SER A 183 -17.66 24.01 1.12
CA SER A 183 -17.72 22.78 1.91
C SER A 183 -18.76 21.78 1.35
N SER A 184 -19.93 22.24 0.91
CA SER A 184 -20.94 21.36 0.30
C SER A 184 -20.51 20.80 -1.07
N ILE A 185 -19.72 21.56 -1.85
CA ILE A 185 -19.16 21.09 -3.13
C ILE A 185 -18.08 20.04 -2.87
N PHE A 186 -17.21 20.25 -1.89
CA PHE A 186 -16.18 19.29 -1.49
C PHE A 186 -16.82 17.96 -1.04
N MET A 187 -17.82 18.00 -0.19
CA MET A 187 -18.54 16.80 0.28
C MET A 187 -19.14 16.01 -0.89
N LYS A 188 -19.83 16.67 -1.82
CA LYS A 188 -20.40 16.01 -3.00
C LYS A 188 -19.33 15.37 -3.87
N THR A 189 -18.22 16.07 -4.10
CA THR A 189 -17.10 15.55 -4.88
C THR A 189 -16.44 14.37 -4.18
N PHE A 190 -16.20 14.47 -2.88
CA PHE A 190 -15.63 13.40 -2.07
C PHE A 190 -16.51 12.14 -2.11
N LEU A 191 -17.81 12.25 -1.84
CA LEU A 191 -18.74 11.12 -1.94
C LEU A 191 -18.77 10.50 -3.33
N GLN A 192 -18.73 11.33 -4.39
CA GLN A 192 -18.68 10.82 -5.77
C GLN A 192 -17.41 10.00 -6.03
N VAL A 193 -16.24 10.48 -5.55
CA VAL A 193 -14.96 9.78 -5.69
C VAL A 193 -14.97 8.51 -4.86
N VAL A 194 -15.41 8.55 -3.60
CA VAL A 194 -15.53 7.35 -2.72
C VAL A 194 -16.39 6.28 -3.35
N LEU A 195 -17.59 6.63 -3.79
CA LEU A 195 -18.52 5.68 -4.41
C LEU A 195 -17.93 5.08 -5.68
N TRP A 196 -17.30 5.90 -6.53
CA TRP A 196 -16.63 5.38 -7.72
C TRP A 196 -15.46 4.47 -7.37
N THR A 197 -14.65 4.83 -6.38
CA THR A 197 -13.51 4.00 -5.91
C THR A 197 -14.00 2.62 -5.44
N LEU A 198 -15.09 2.57 -4.69
CA LEU A 198 -15.67 1.29 -4.22
C LEU A 198 -16.21 0.47 -5.39
N VAL A 199 -16.92 1.09 -6.33
CA VAL A 199 -17.40 0.43 -7.56
C VAL A 199 -16.23 -0.10 -8.38
N TRP A 200 -15.21 0.73 -8.60
CA TRP A 200 -13.98 0.33 -9.29
C TRP A 200 -13.30 -0.85 -8.61
N ALA A 201 -13.01 -0.76 -7.29
CA ALA A 201 -12.35 -1.81 -6.54
C ALA A 201 -13.12 -3.13 -6.58
N PHE A 202 -14.46 -3.06 -6.48
CA PHE A 202 -15.32 -4.23 -6.59
C PHE A 202 -15.20 -4.90 -7.97
N PHE A 203 -15.42 -4.17 -9.05
CA PHE A 203 -15.36 -4.73 -10.39
C PHE A 203 -13.93 -5.16 -10.77
N ALA A 204 -12.93 -4.35 -10.46
CA ALA A 204 -11.53 -4.67 -10.73
C ALA A 204 -11.04 -5.93 -9.99
N THR A 205 -11.60 -6.25 -8.83
CA THR A 205 -11.25 -7.44 -8.07
C THR A 205 -12.05 -8.66 -8.52
N PHE A 206 -13.39 -8.56 -8.43
CA PHE A 206 -14.25 -9.73 -8.58
C PHE A 206 -14.42 -10.17 -10.03
N ILE A 207 -14.54 -9.25 -10.99
CA ILE A 207 -14.59 -9.63 -12.42
C ILE A 207 -13.28 -10.30 -12.82
N ASN A 208 -12.13 -9.73 -12.46
CA ASN A 208 -10.83 -10.36 -12.72
C ASN A 208 -10.74 -11.77 -12.14
N TYR A 209 -11.16 -11.92 -10.87
CA TYR A 209 -11.11 -13.20 -10.20
C TYR A 209 -11.98 -14.25 -10.88
N PHE A 210 -13.25 -13.95 -11.11
CA PHE A 210 -14.19 -14.91 -11.69
C PHE A 210 -13.87 -15.24 -13.14
N LEU A 211 -13.45 -14.25 -13.93
CA LEU A 211 -13.03 -14.50 -15.33
C LEU A 211 -11.71 -15.26 -15.38
N GLY A 212 -10.74 -14.92 -14.53
CA GLY A 212 -9.49 -15.67 -14.42
C GLY A 212 -9.73 -17.12 -14.01
N MET A 213 -10.62 -17.36 -13.04
CA MET A 213 -11.03 -18.71 -12.64
C MET A 213 -11.75 -19.45 -13.77
N ALA A 214 -12.65 -18.77 -14.50
CA ALA A 214 -13.31 -19.38 -15.66
C ALA A 214 -12.31 -19.80 -16.74
N VAL A 215 -11.34 -18.94 -17.06
CA VAL A 215 -10.25 -19.27 -18.02
C VAL A 215 -9.39 -20.43 -17.48
N ALA A 216 -9.09 -20.45 -16.18
CA ALA A 216 -8.35 -21.55 -15.55
C ALA A 216 -9.11 -22.89 -15.67
N LEU A 217 -10.41 -22.87 -15.39
CA LEU A 217 -11.27 -24.07 -15.53
C LEU A 217 -11.35 -24.54 -16.99
N LEU A 218 -11.48 -23.62 -17.95
CA LEU A 218 -11.51 -23.95 -19.37
C LEU A 218 -10.20 -24.61 -19.80
N ILE A 219 -9.05 -24.02 -19.49
CA ILE A 219 -7.74 -24.56 -19.87
C ILE A 219 -7.47 -25.91 -19.19
N ASN A 220 -7.90 -26.09 -17.94
CA ASN A 220 -7.71 -27.34 -17.20
C ASN A 220 -8.69 -28.45 -17.62
N SER A 221 -9.74 -28.13 -18.38
CA SER A 221 -10.75 -29.12 -18.81
C SER A 221 -10.11 -30.24 -19.63
N LYS A 222 -10.70 -31.45 -19.56
CA LYS A 222 -10.23 -32.63 -20.33
C LYS A 222 -10.34 -32.45 -21.84
N THR A 223 -11.20 -31.53 -22.29
CA THR A 223 -11.51 -31.28 -23.72
C THR A 223 -10.44 -30.42 -24.41
N VAL A 224 -9.71 -29.59 -23.67
CA VAL A 224 -8.72 -28.67 -24.25
C VAL A 224 -7.42 -29.41 -24.54
N LYS A 225 -7.00 -29.37 -25.79
CA LYS A 225 -5.71 -29.84 -26.27
C LYS A 225 -4.66 -28.74 -26.10
N LEU A 226 -3.38 -29.11 -26.00
CA LEU A 226 -2.24 -28.18 -25.91
C LEU A 226 -2.34 -27.18 -24.68
N LYS A 227 -2.78 -27.67 -23.54
CA LYS A 227 -2.94 -26.88 -22.32
C LYS A 227 -1.69 -26.05 -21.96
N LYS A 228 -0.49 -26.62 -22.14
CA LYS A 228 0.78 -25.95 -21.91
C LYS A 228 0.94 -24.72 -22.80
N LEU A 229 0.62 -24.84 -24.07
CA LEU A 229 0.71 -23.74 -25.03
C LEU A 229 -0.22 -22.58 -24.64
N TRP A 230 -1.48 -22.86 -24.35
CA TRP A 230 -2.43 -21.83 -23.94
C TRP A 230 -2.02 -21.13 -22.66
N ARG A 231 -1.54 -21.87 -21.66
CA ARG A 231 -0.98 -21.27 -20.43
C ARG A 231 0.22 -20.41 -20.74
N THR A 232 1.16 -20.87 -21.57
CA THR A 232 2.35 -20.11 -21.94
C THR A 232 1.98 -18.80 -22.64
N ILE A 233 1.06 -18.83 -23.61
CA ILE A 233 0.60 -17.62 -24.31
C ILE A 233 0.03 -16.60 -23.33
N LEU A 234 -0.83 -17.02 -22.40
CA LEU A 234 -1.42 -16.12 -21.41
C LEU A 234 -0.39 -15.61 -20.40
N ILE A 235 0.53 -16.47 -19.93
CA ILE A 235 1.58 -16.06 -18.97
C ILE A 235 2.57 -15.10 -19.63
N THR A 236 2.86 -15.24 -20.91
CA THR A 236 3.77 -14.33 -21.63
C THR A 236 3.28 -12.88 -21.60
N THR A 237 1.96 -12.66 -21.53
CA THR A 237 1.42 -11.30 -21.41
C THR A 237 1.76 -10.63 -20.07
N ILE A 238 2.01 -11.42 -19.01
CA ILE A 238 2.44 -10.90 -17.70
C ILE A 238 3.88 -10.37 -17.74
N ALA A 239 4.71 -10.90 -18.68
CA ALA A 239 6.09 -10.44 -18.83
C ALA A 239 6.20 -9.01 -19.38
N VAL A 240 5.13 -8.50 -20.02
CA VAL A 240 5.07 -7.09 -20.45
C VAL A 240 4.72 -6.21 -19.25
N PRO A 241 5.56 -5.24 -18.90
CA PRO A 241 5.25 -4.33 -17.80
C PRO A 241 3.89 -3.65 -17.99
N GLN A 242 3.04 -3.67 -16.96
CA GLN A 242 1.66 -3.18 -17.04
C GLN A 242 1.58 -1.74 -17.57
N PHE A 243 2.50 -0.86 -17.16
CA PHE A 243 2.51 0.54 -17.61
C PHE A 243 2.67 0.68 -19.14
N VAL A 244 3.48 -0.20 -19.76
CA VAL A 244 3.66 -0.19 -21.24
C VAL A 244 2.35 -0.55 -21.91
N SER A 245 1.66 -1.60 -21.45
CA SER A 245 0.37 -2.03 -22.00
C SER A 245 -0.68 -0.93 -21.84
N LEU A 246 -0.76 -0.29 -20.68
CA LEU A 246 -1.75 0.76 -20.41
C LEU A 246 -1.51 2.02 -21.26
N LEU A 247 -0.26 2.46 -21.41
CA LEU A 247 0.08 3.61 -22.26
C LEU A 247 -0.18 3.32 -23.74
N LEU A 248 0.13 2.10 -24.20
CA LEU A 248 -0.17 1.69 -25.57
C LEU A 248 -1.68 1.73 -25.83
N ILE A 249 -2.48 1.15 -24.93
CA ILE A 249 -3.94 1.15 -25.05
C ILE A 249 -4.51 2.55 -25.01
N ASN A 250 -3.99 3.45 -24.13
CA ASN A 250 -4.38 4.86 -24.12
C ASN A 250 -4.21 5.49 -25.53
N ARG A 251 -3.07 5.24 -26.19
CA ARG A 251 -2.81 5.74 -27.54
C ARG A 251 -3.73 5.09 -28.60
N MET A 252 -4.00 3.79 -28.47
CA MET A 252 -4.90 3.07 -29.38
C MET A 252 -6.35 3.56 -29.28
N LEU A 253 -6.79 4.03 -28.10
CA LEU A 253 -8.13 4.54 -27.83
C LEU A 253 -8.26 6.06 -28.05
N SER A 254 -7.20 6.74 -28.49
CA SER A 254 -7.27 8.19 -28.81
C SER A 254 -8.36 8.47 -29.82
N THR A 255 -9.13 9.53 -29.60
CA THR A 255 -10.30 9.89 -30.42
C THR A 255 -9.90 10.16 -31.88
N ASN A 256 -8.85 10.95 -32.11
CA ASN A 256 -8.49 11.41 -33.45
C ASN A 256 -7.46 10.51 -34.17
N MET A 257 -6.50 9.94 -33.43
CA MET A 257 -5.37 9.18 -33.97
C MET A 257 -5.36 7.69 -33.55
N GLY A 258 -6.39 7.25 -32.81
CA GLY A 258 -6.44 5.89 -32.28
C GLY A 258 -6.73 4.84 -33.35
N VAL A 259 -5.92 3.80 -33.39
CA VAL A 259 -6.07 2.67 -34.32
C VAL A 259 -7.46 2.02 -34.20
N VAL A 260 -8.01 1.95 -32.97
CA VAL A 260 -9.35 1.37 -32.73
C VAL A 260 -10.42 2.14 -33.49
N ASN A 261 -10.44 3.47 -33.41
CA ASN A 261 -11.39 4.31 -34.16
C ASN A 261 -11.15 4.24 -35.67
N ALA A 262 -9.90 4.20 -36.11
CA ALA A 262 -9.57 4.06 -37.54
C ALA A 262 -10.11 2.72 -38.11
N LEU A 263 -9.97 1.62 -37.38
CA LEU A 263 -10.50 0.31 -37.81
C LEU A 263 -12.03 0.29 -37.78
N LEU A 264 -12.66 0.84 -36.74
CA LEU A 264 -14.11 0.91 -36.63
C LEU A 264 -14.72 1.77 -37.75
N GLY A 265 -14.09 2.91 -38.07
CA GLY A 265 -14.49 3.75 -39.21
C GLY A 265 -14.35 3.05 -40.54
N LYS A 266 -13.21 2.35 -40.76
CA LYS A 266 -12.91 1.63 -42.02
C LYS A 266 -13.84 0.45 -42.25
N TRP A 267 -14.12 -0.36 -41.23
CA TRP A 267 -14.87 -1.63 -41.39
C TRP A 267 -16.37 -1.46 -41.20
N PHE A 268 -16.80 -0.54 -40.33
CA PHE A 268 -18.21 -0.41 -39.95
C PHE A 268 -18.78 0.99 -40.21
N GLY A 269 -17.99 1.94 -40.72
CA GLY A 269 -18.45 3.32 -40.95
C GLY A 269 -18.81 4.08 -39.67
N ILE A 270 -18.32 3.61 -38.51
CA ILE A 270 -18.65 4.21 -37.21
C ILE A 270 -17.87 5.51 -37.02
N GLN A 271 -18.56 6.57 -36.58
CA GLN A 271 -17.92 7.84 -36.22
C GLN A 271 -16.96 7.63 -35.03
N PRO A 272 -15.86 8.43 -34.95
CA PRO A 272 -14.90 8.30 -33.89
C PRO A 272 -15.53 8.36 -32.49
N ILE A 273 -15.33 7.31 -31.70
CA ILE A 273 -15.86 7.17 -30.35
C ILE A 273 -14.88 7.84 -29.38
N ARG A 274 -15.39 8.65 -28.46
CA ARG A 274 -14.61 9.32 -27.39
C ARG A 274 -14.46 8.42 -26.17
N TRP A 275 -13.62 7.37 -26.32
CA TRP A 275 -13.47 6.29 -25.32
C TRP A 275 -13.08 6.80 -23.94
N LEU A 276 -12.18 7.78 -23.85
CA LEU A 276 -11.60 8.29 -22.61
C LEU A 276 -12.04 9.71 -22.27
N GLU A 277 -12.99 10.28 -23.04
CA GLU A 277 -13.48 11.65 -22.85
C GLU A 277 -14.93 11.69 -22.31
N SER A 278 -15.64 10.56 -22.29
CA SER A 278 -17.01 10.44 -21.76
C SER A 278 -17.00 9.74 -20.41
N GLY A 279 -17.45 10.43 -19.35
CA GLY A 279 -17.30 9.95 -17.97
C GLY A 279 -17.82 8.54 -17.70
N THR A 280 -18.97 8.14 -18.22
CA THR A 280 -19.53 6.81 -18.02
C THR A 280 -18.82 5.78 -18.90
N LEU A 281 -18.60 6.11 -20.18
CA LEU A 281 -17.91 5.20 -21.09
C LEU A 281 -16.47 4.97 -20.63
N THR A 282 -15.76 6.00 -20.20
CA THR A 282 -14.40 5.89 -19.66
C THR A 282 -14.33 4.92 -18.49
N LYS A 283 -15.28 4.97 -17.55
CA LYS A 283 -15.35 4.05 -16.41
C LYS A 283 -15.48 2.58 -16.86
N VAL A 284 -16.37 2.32 -17.81
CA VAL A 284 -16.55 0.97 -18.37
C VAL A 284 -15.29 0.51 -19.09
N VAL A 285 -14.71 1.36 -19.92
CA VAL A 285 -13.48 1.05 -20.69
C VAL A 285 -12.33 0.72 -19.74
N ILE A 286 -12.14 1.49 -18.67
CA ILE A 286 -11.09 1.23 -17.69
C ILE A 286 -11.29 -0.14 -17.01
N ILE A 287 -12.53 -0.49 -16.61
CA ILE A 287 -12.84 -1.80 -16.02
C ILE A 287 -12.53 -2.92 -17.02
N VAL A 288 -12.94 -2.78 -18.26
CA VAL A 288 -12.70 -3.79 -19.30
C VAL A 288 -11.20 -3.99 -19.57
N ILE A 289 -10.44 -2.90 -19.68
CA ILE A 289 -8.99 -2.96 -19.90
C ILE A 289 -8.29 -3.58 -18.71
N ASN A 290 -8.62 -3.15 -17.49
CA ASN A 290 -8.05 -3.73 -16.28
C ASN A 290 -8.35 -5.23 -16.18
N THR A 291 -9.55 -5.63 -16.57
CA THR A 291 -9.95 -7.05 -16.61
C THR A 291 -9.10 -7.82 -17.62
N TRP A 292 -8.94 -7.29 -18.81
CA TRP A 292 -8.12 -7.95 -19.85
C TRP A 292 -6.66 -8.12 -19.43
N VAL A 293 -6.07 -7.09 -18.80
CA VAL A 293 -4.69 -7.15 -18.29
C VAL A 293 -4.57 -8.08 -17.07
N GLY A 294 -5.58 -8.16 -16.22
CA GLY A 294 -5.55 -8.91 -14.96
C GLY A 294 -5.87 -10.40 -15.08
N ILE A 295 -6.64 -10.81 -16.10
CA ILE A 295 -7.05 -12.22 -16.29
C ILE A 295 -5.88 -13.20 -16.28
N PRO A 296 -4.75 -12.99 -17.00
CA PRO A 296 -3.66 -13.95 -17.02
C PRO A 296 -3.08 -14.25 -15.63
N TYR A 297 -2.93 -13.23 -14.80
CA TYR A 297 -2.42 -13.37 -13.45
C TYR A 297 -3.38 -14.13 -12.54
N THR A 298 -4.66 -13.77 -12.56
CA THR A 298 -5.69 -14.45 -11.76
C THR A 298 -5.93 -15.87 -12.24
N MET A 299 -5.83 -16.14 -13.55
CA MET A 299 -5.85 -17.48 -14.13
C MET A 299 -4.70 -18.34 -13.59
N LEU A 300 -3.50 -17.77 -13.48
CA LEU A 300 -2.33 -18.50 -12.97
C LEU A 300 -2.53 -18.91 -11.52
N ILE A 301 -2.95 -17.97 -10.66
CA ILE A 301 -3.23 -18.24 -9.23
C ILE A 301 -4.33 -19.28 -9.08
N THR A 302 -5.44 -19.09 -9.75
CA THR A 302 -6.60 -19.99 -9.64
C THR A 302 -6.30 -21.37 -10.24
N SER A 303 -5.51 -21.48 -11.29
CA SER A 303 -5.05 -22.78 -11.82
C SER A 303 -4.21 -23.55 -10.81
N GLY A 304 -3.31 -22.88 -10.08
CA GLY A 304 -2.51 -23.52 -9.04
C GLY A 304 -3.36 -24.06 -7.90
N ILE A 305 -4.37 -23.30 -7.46
CA ILE A 305 -5.26 -23.72 -6.37
C ILE A 305 -6.21 -24.83 -6.81
N LEU A 306 -6.75 -24.76 -8.06
CA LEU A 306 -7.62 -25.80 -8.60
C LEU A 306 -6.93 -27.18 -8.64
N MET A 307 -5.63 -27.23 -8.89
CA MET A 307 -4.88 -28.49 -8.90
C MET A 307 -4.66 -29.07 -7.50
N ASN A 308 -4.86 -28.33 -6.44
CA ASN A 308 -4.73 -28.77 -5.05
C ASN A 308 -6.05 -29.28 -4.46
N ILE A 309 -7.17 -29.19 -5.18
CA ILE A 309 -8.44 -29.76 -4.73
C ILE A 309 -8.35 -31.30 -4.85
N PRO A 310 -8.55 -32.06 -3.75
CA PRO A 310 -8.49 -33.51 -3.79
C PRO A 310 -9.45 -34.11 -4.81
N GLU A 311 -8.95 -35.04 -5.65
CA GLU A 311 -9.75 -35.66 -6.72
C GLU A 311 -10.90 -36.51 -6.17
N ASP A 312 -10.72 -37.09 -4.97
CA ASP A 312 -11.71 -37.87 -4.25
C ASP A 312 -13.04 -37.11 -4.04
N LEU A 313 -13.00 -35.79 -3.84
CA LEU A 313 -14.20 -34.97 -3.72
C LEU A 313 -15.03 -34.94 -5.02
N TYR A 314 -14.33 -34.93 -6.15
CA TYR A 314 -14.98 -34.98 -7.46
C TYR A 314 -15.51 -36.38 -7.80
N GLU A 315 -14.83 -37.43 -7.33
CA GLU A 315 -15.25 -38.81 -7.52
C GLU A 315 -16.47 -39.12 -6.69
N SER A 316 -16.49 -38.75 -5.41
CA SER A 316 -17.64 -38.89 -4.53
C SER A 316 -18.86 -38.17 -5.10
N ALA A 317 -18.69 -36.91 -5.57
CA ALA A 317 -19.78 -36.18 -6.19
C ALA A 317 -20.33 -36.86 -7.47
N ARG A 318 -19.47 -37.53 -8.23
CA ARG A 318 -19.92 -38.31 -9.42
C ARG A 318 -20.71 -39.55 -9.01
N ILE A 319 -20.29 -40.26 -7.98
CA ILE A 319 -21.00 -41.40 -7.43
C ILE A 319 -22.39 -40.98 -6.94
N ASP A 320 -22.48 -39.81 -6.29
CA ASP A 320 -23.75 -39.21 -5.82
C ASP A 320 -24.61 -38.64 -6.98
N GLY A 321 -24.20 -38.80 -8.25
CA GLY A 321 -24.93 -38.31 -9.41
C GLY A 321 -24.93 -36.80 -9.59
N ALA A 322 -23.99 -36.06 -8.99
CA ALA A 322 -23.91 -34.63 -9.12
C ALA A 322 -23.44 -34.21 -10.53
N GLY A 323 -24.22 -33.37 -11.19
CA GLY A 323 -23.85 -32.75 -12.48
C GLY A 323 -22.74 -31.71 -12.30
N LYS A 324 -22.06 -31.36 -13.41
CA LYS A 324 -20.90 -30.44 -13.44
C LYS A 324 -21.15 -29.12 -12.71
N MET A 325 -22.30 -28.48 -12.92
CA MET A 325 -22.64 -27.21 -12.28
C MET A 325 -22.82 -27.37 -10.76
N ARG A 326 -23.48 -28.46 -10.32
CA ARG A 326 -23.65 -28.75 -8.89
C ARG A 326 -22.31 -29.01 -8.21
N THR A 327 -21.45 -29.76 -8.82
CA THR A 327 -20.07 -30.01 -8.35
C THR A 327 -19.27 -28.71 -8.29
N PHE A 328 -19.36 -27.85 -9.29
CA PHE A 328 -18.72 -26.54 -9.29
C PHE A 328 -19.21 -25.67 -8.12
N MET A 329 -20.55 -25.53 -7.96
CA MET A 329 -21.11 -24.64 -6.94
C MET A 329 -20.96 -25.17 -5.51
N LYS A 330 -20.88 -26.48 -5.30
CA LYS A 330 -20.84 -27.09 -3.97
C LYS A 330 -19.43 -27.50 -3.50
N ILE A 331 -18.50 -27.74 -4.43
CA ILE A 331 -17.13 -28.17 -4.12
C ILE A 331 -16.14 -27.12 -4.59
N THR A 332 -16.06 -26.84 -5.89
CA THR A 332 -14.99 -26.00 -6.45
C THR A 332 -15.10 -24.56 -5.96
N MET A 333 -16.25 -23.93 -6.07
CA MET A 333 -16.44 -22.52 -5.75
C MET A 333 -16.17 -22.21 -4.25
N PRO A 334 -16.76 -22.95 -3.27
CA PRO A 334 -16.50 -22.70 -1.87
C PRO A 334 -15.04 -22.90 -1.48
N TYR A 335 -14.41 -23.97 -1.99
CA TYR A 335 -12.99 -24.22 -1.75
C TYR A 335 -12.11 -23.09 -2.29
N MET A 336 -12.36 -22.68 -3.54
CA MET A 336 -11.64 -21.60 -4.19
C MET A 336 -11.78 -20.28 -3.40
N LEU A 337 -13.00 -19.89 -3.04
CA LEU A 337 -13.25 -18.66 -2.28
C LEU A 337 -12.58 -18.69 -0.91
N PHE A 338 -12.61 -19.82 -0.21
CA PHE A 338 -11.98 -19.98 1.09
C PHE A 338 -10.46 -19.80 1.00
N VAL A 339 -9.81 -20.49 0.07
CA VAL A 339 -8.36 -20.45 -0.09
C VAL A 339 -7.88 -19.09 -0.63
N THR A 340 -8.66 -18.46 -1.51
CA THR A 340 -8.30 -17.17 -2.12
C THR A 340 -8.81 -15.96 -1.33
N ALA A 341 -9.55 -16.13 -0.24
CA ALA A 341 -10.08 -15.00 0.54
C ALA A 341 -9.00 -13.96 0.94
N PRO A 342 -7.83 -14.35 1.46
CA PRO A 342 -6.77 -13.38 1.77
C PRO A 342 -6.28 -12.62 0.53
N TYR A 343 -6.15 -13.30 -0.61
CA TYR A 343 -5.78 -12.69 -1.89
C TYR A 343 -6.84 -11.69 -2.36
N LEU A 344 -8.13 -12.04 -2.29
CA LEU A 344 -9.23 -11.17 -2.69
C LEU A 344 -9.31 -9.90 -1.82
N ILE A 345 -9.15 -10.04 -0.50
CA ILE A 345 -9.14 -8.91 0.43
C ILE A 345 -7.96 -7.97 0.11
N THR A 346 -6.77 -8.52 -0.07
CA THR A 346 -5.56 -7.74 -0.39
C THR A 346 -5.69 -7.05 -1.74
N THR A 347 -6.23 -7.73 -2.75
CA THR A 347 -6.43 -7.17 -4.09
C THR A 347 -7.50 -6.08 -4.08
N PHE A 348 -8.60 -6.28 -3.34
CA PHE A 348 -9.65 -5.26 -3.18
C PHE A 348 -9.09 -3.99 -2.52
N ALA A 349 -8.37 -4.13 -1.41
CA ALA A 349 -7.71 -3.03 -0.74
C ALA A 349 -6.68 -2.32 -1.65
N GLY A 350 -5.90 -3.09 -2.41
CA GLY A 350 -4.94 -2.56 -3.38
C GLY A 350 -5.63 -1.81 -4.53
N ASN A 351 -6.81 -2.24 -4.97
CA ASN A 351 -7.57 -1.55 -6.01
C ASN A 351 -8.20 -0.24 -5.53
N ILE A 352 -8.47 -0.06 -4.24
CA ILE A 352 -8.89 1.22 -3.68
C ILE A 352 -7.83 2.30 -3.93
N ASN A 353 -6.56 1.93 -3.85
CA ASN A 353 -5.41 2.84 -4.05
C ASN A 353 -4.66 2.55 -5.36
N ASN A 354 -5.37 2.19 -6.42
CA ASN A 354 -4.75 1.84 -7.71
C ASN A 354 -4.54 3.06 -8.60
N PHE A 355 -3.49 3.82 -8.30
CA PHE A 355 -3.11 4.99 -9.08
C PHE A 355 -2.75 4.64 -10.54
N ASN A 356 -2.02 3.54 -10.76
CA ASN A 356 -1.40 3.26 -12.06
C ASN A 356 -2.41 3.10 -13.20
N VAL A 357 -3.48 2.31 -13.00
CA VAL A 357 -4.46 2.03 -14.05
C VAL A 357 -5.20 3.32 -14.45
N ILE A 358 -5.65 4.09 -13.48
CA ILE A 358 -6.41 5.32 -13.71
C ILE A 358 -5.52 6.39 -14.36
N TYR A 359 -4.34 6.62 -13.78
CA TYR A 359 -3.41 7.64 -14.29
C TYR A 359 -2.93 7.36 -15.71
N LEU A 360 -2.49 6.13 -15.98
CA LEU A 360 -1.92 5.76 -17.27
C LEU A 360 -2.97 5.63 -18.39
N LEU A 361 -4.22 5.30 -18.06
CA LEU A 361 -5.30 5.20 -19.05
C LEU A 361 -6.04 6.51 -19.28
N SER A 362 -6.42 7.23 -18.23
CA SER A 362 -7.32 8.37 -18.33
C SER A 362 -6.78 9.64 -17.69
N ASN A 363 -5.70 9.56 -16.89
CA ASN A 363 -5.21 10.69 -16.08
C ASN A 363 -6.34 11.33 -15.23
N GLY A 364 -7.25 10.49 -14.69
CA GLY A 364 -8.44 10.96 -13.98
C GLY A 364 -9.57 11.53 -14.86
N ALA A 365 -9.32 11.72 -16.16
CA ALA A 365 -10.27 12.36 -17.08
C ALA A 365 -11.60 11.57 -17.25
N PRO A 366 -12.67 12.25 -17.73
CA PRO A 366 -12.78 13.67 -18.00
C PRO A 366 -12.95 14.50 -16.74
N ILE A 367 -12.32 15.67 -16.71
CA ILE A 367 -12.49 16.65 -15.64
C ILE A 367 -13.67 17.56 -15.99
N PRO A 368 -14.77 17.56 -15.21
CA PRO A 368 -15.89 18.45 -15.47
C PRO A 368 -15.50 19.92 -15.26
N VAL A 369 -16.06 20.80 -16.09
CA VAL A 369 -15.82 22.25 -15.96
C VAL A 369 -16.16 22.73 -14.54
N GLY A 370 -15.24 23.46 -13.91
CA GLY A 370 -15.40 24.00 -12.56
C GLY A 370 -15.22 22.97 -11.43
N LYS A 371 -14.65 21.78 -11.71
CA LYS A 371 -14.31 20.77 -10.70
C LYS A 371 -12.82 20.47 -10.70
N THR A 372 -12.31 20.12 -9.54
CA THR A 372 -10.89 19.75 -9.33
C THR A 372 -10.63 18.27 -9.51
N ALA A 373 -11.65 17.41 -9.26
CA ALA A 373 -11.54 15.99 -9.42
C ALA A 373 -12.14 15.52 -10.74
N GLY A 374 -11.48 14.62 -11.43
CA GLY A 374 -11.96 13.95 -12.63
C GLY A 374 -13.02 12.89 -12.31
N LYS A 375 -13.78 12.47 -13.33
CA LYS A 375 -14.82 11.44 -13.16
C LYS A 375 -14.27 10.04 -12.90
N THR A 376 -13.01 9.80 -13.18
CA THR A 376 -12.34 8.51 -12.98
C THR A 376 -11.30 8.55 -11.88
N ASP A 377 -11.09 9.69 -11.21
CA ASP A 377 -10.20 9.78 -10.05
C ASP A 377 -10.63 8.82 -8.94
N LEU A 378 -9.64 8.26 -8.26
CA LEU A 378 -9.79 7.44 -7.07
C LEU A 378 -9.38 8.23 -5.83
N LEU A 379 -9.66 7.65 -4.65
CA LEU A 379 -9.21 8.18 -3.36
C LEU A 379 -7.71 8.15 -3.23
#